data_ea9a07cb24b8aedc2430d040718365bc
#
_entry.id   ea9a07cb24b8aedc2430d040718365bc
#
_cell.length_a   1.000
_cell.length_b   1.000
_cell.length_c   1.000
_cell.angle_alpha   90.00
_cell.angle_beta   90.00
_cell.angle_gamma   90.00
#
_symmetry.space_group_name_H-M   'P 1'
#
loop_
_entity.id
_entity.type
_entity.pdbx_description
1 polymer ?
#
loop_
_entity_poly.entity_id
_entity_poly.type
_entity_poly.pdbx_seq_one_letter_code
_entity_poly.pdbx_strand_id
1 'polypeptide(L)'
;MMTTLKQILRWIAVVPGALLGAVIVMFPVHWVAMYIHHFGTPDPMIADEQGRGLLQSMPLESLERFGDALFVAGALIGVGAFIAPCFHFATGIVLTLLLVGFLSWAFVSASSMGMHIVDSPFRMVITAILWLVSVASALSYARGLDKGA
;
A
#
# COMPACT_ATOMS: atom_id res chain seq x y z
N MET A 1 24.79 28.58 -2.28
CA MET A 1 25.39 27.24 -2.29
C MET A 1 24.75 26.27 -1.30
N MET A 2 24.39 26.66 -0.08
CA MET A 2 23.69 25.80 0.90
C MET A 2 22.29 25.33 0.44
N THR A 3 21.56 26.11 -0.35
CA THR A 3 20.22 25.75 -0.86
C THR A 3 20.26 24.59 -1.85
N THR A 4 21.26 24.56 -2.73
CA THR A 4 21.42 23.50 -3.75
C THR A 4 21.76 22.16 -3.13
N LEU A 5 22.65 22.13 -2.12
CA LEU A 5 23.01 20.90 -1.41
C LEU A 5 21.81 20.29 -0.66
N LYS A 6 21.00 21.11 0.02
CA LYS A 6 19.80 20.66 0.68
C LYS A 6 18.78 20.05 -0.29
N GLN A 7 18.63 20.64 -1.48
CA GLN A 7 17.75 20.10 -2.53
C GLN A 7 18.24 18.74 -3.03
N ILE A 8 19.53 18.60 -3.30
CA ILE A 8 20.13 17.32 -3.75
C ILE A 8 19.93 16.25 -2.69
N LEU A 9 20.20 16.54 -1.41
CA LEU A 9 19.99 15.58 -0.33
C LEU A 9 18.52 15.15 -0.22
N ARG A 10 17.57 16.07 -0.38
CA ARG A 10 16.14 15.73 -0.39
C ARG A 10 15.78 14.80 -1.54
N TRP A 11 16.29 15.04 -2.76
CA TRP A 11 16.08 14.15 -3.89
C TRP A 11 16.64 12.74 -3.66
N ILE A 12 17.81 12.63 -3.06
CA ILE A 12 18.41 11.33 -2.70
C ILE A 12 17.55 10.63 -1.64
N ALA A 13 16.93 11.37 -0.72
CA ALA A 13 16.11 10.82 0.34
C ALA A 13 14.70 10.40 -0.09
N VAL A 14 14.23 10.76 -1.29
CA VAL A 14 12.86 10.44 -1.77
C VAL A 14 12.61 8.93 -1.78
N VAL A 15 13.47 8.15 -2.41
CA VAL A 15 13.27 6.69 -2.54
C VAL A 15 13.41 5.98 -1.19
N PRO A 16 14.52 6.15 -0.43
CA PRO A 16 14.62 5.49 0.87
C PRO A 16 13.56 5.97 1.86
N GLY A 17 13.16 7.24 1.84
CA GLY A 17 12.09 7.75 2.68
C GLY A 17 10.72 7.19 2.32
N ALA A 18 10.42 7.06 1.03
CA ALA A 18 9.20 6.42 0.55
C ALA A 18 9.12 4.94 1.00
N LEU A 19 10.22 4.20 0.88
CA LEU A 19 10.31 2.81 1.34
C LEU A 19 10.15 2.70 2.87
N LEU A 20 10.80 3.57 3.64
CA LEU A 20 10.62 3.64 5.09
C LEU A 20 9.17 3.93 5.47
N GLY A 21 8.52 4.87 4.79
CA GLY A 21 7.10 5.17 5.01
C GLY A 21 6.22 3.95 4.78
N ALA A 22 6.46 3.21 3.69
CA ALA A 22 5.75 1.97 3.39
C ALA A 22 5.95 0.91 4.48
N VAL A 23 7.21 0.68 4.91
CA VAL A 23 7.54 -0.29 5.97
C VAL A 23 6.89 0.10 7.30
N ILE A 24 6.94 1.38 7.69
CA ILE A 24 6.32 1.85 8.95
C ILE A 24 4.81 1.58 8.94
N VAL A 25 4.14 1.76 7.82
CA VAL A 25 2.69 1.55 7.70
C VAL A 25 2.33 0.06 7.66
N MET A 26 3.19 -0.82 7.16
CA MET A 26 2.97 -2.27 7.20
C MET A 26 2.73 -2.80 8.62
N PHE A 27 3.46 -2.30 9.62
CA PHE A 27 3.32 -2.78 11.00
C PHE A 27 1.90 -2.61 11.55
N PRO A 28 1.32 -1.40 11.59
CA PRO A 28 -0.05 -1.24 12.08
C PRO A 28 -1.08 -1.99 11.22
N VAL A 29 -0.87 -2.10 9.90
CA VAL A 29 -1.75 -2.90 9.02
C VAL A 29 -1.76 -4.36 9.45
N HIS A 30 -0.58 -4.96 9.64
CA HIS A 30 -0.44 -6.33 10.13
C HIS A 30 -1.11 -6.52 11.49
N TRP A 31 -0.85 -5.63 12.47
CA TRP A 31 -1.45 -5.72 13.80
C TRP A 31 -2.98 -5.59 13.77
N VAL A 32 -3.52 -4.68 12.96
CA VAL A 32 -4.97 -4.52 12.78
C VAL A 32 -5.57 -5.77 12.13
N ALA A 33 -4.94 -6.33 11.11
CA ALA A 33 -5.38 -7.55 10.46
C ALA A 33 -5.38 -8.74 11.44
N MET A 34 -4.31 -8.91 12.22
CA MET A 34 -4.24 -9.91 13.28
C MET A 34 -5.32 -9.71 14.35
N TYR A 35 -5.54 -8.46 14.76
CA TYR A 35 -6.57 -8.14 15.75
C TYR A 35 -7.97 -8.53 15.24
N ILE A 36 -8.32 -8.13 14.02
CA ILE A 36 -9.59 -8.48 13.39
C ILE A 36 -9.75 -10.00 13.28
N HIS A 37 -8.69 -10.69 12.87
CA HIS A 37 -8.71 -12.15 12.71
C HIS A 37 -8.85 -12.87 14.05
N HIS A 38 -8.13 -12.43 15.08
CA HIS A 38 -8.10 -13.09 16.39
C HIS A 38 -9.36 -12.85 17.20
N PHE A 39 -9.82 -11.61 17.27
CA PHE A 39 -11.02 -11.23 18.04
C PHE A 39 -12.31 -11.36 17.22
N GLY A 40 -12.21 -11.50 15.91
CA GLY A 40 -13.34 -11.75 15.03
C GLY A 40 -13.74 -13.23 14.90
N THR A 41 -12.93 -14.17 15.42
CA THR A 41 -13.32 -15.59 15.47
C THR A 41 -14.24 -15.82 16.66
N PRO A 42 -15.53 -16.07 16.46
CA PRO A 42 -16.40 -16.47 17.55
C PRO A 42 -15.88 -17.76 18.17
N ASP A 43 -16.03 -17.87 19.49
CA ASP A 43 -15.82 -19.12 20.21
C ASP A 43 -16.49 -20.27 19.43
N PRO A 44 -15.79 -21.34 19.07
CA PRO A 44 -16.37 -22.44 18.28
C PRO A 44 -17.61 -23.06 18.91
N MET A 45 -17.88 -22.80 20.19
CA MET A 45 -19.11 -23.22 20.90
C MET A 45 -20.34 -22.33 20.61
N ILE A 46 -20.17 -21.12 20.04
CA ILE A 46 -21.27 -20.15 19.83
C ILE A 46 -21.49 -19.91 18.32
N ALA A 47 -20.71 -20.56 17.45
CA ALA A 47 -20.78 -20.36 16.00
C ALA A 47 -22.05 -20.98 15.40
N ASP A 48 -23.16 -20.29 15.58
CA ASP A 48 -24.32 -20.45 14.71
C ASP A 48 -23.94 -19.97 13.31
N GLU A 49 -24.25 -20.75 12.27
CA GLU A 49 -23.80 -20.55 10.88
C GLU A 49 -24.18 -19.19 10.26
N GLN A 50 -24.93 -18.36 10.95
CA GLN A 50 -25.46 -17.08 10.45
C GLN A 50 -24.77 -15.83 10.98
N GLY A 51 -23.79 -15.92 11.88
CA GLY A 51 -23.24 -14.76 12.60
C GLY A 51 -21.85 -14.27 12.15
N ARG A 52 -21.17 -14.95 11.24
CA ARG A 52 -19.83 -14.54 10.82
C ARG A 52 -19.91 -13.36 9.86
N GLY A 53 -19.52 -12.17 10.32
CA GLY A 53 -19.33 -11.02 9.42
C GLY A 53 -18.35 -11.36 8.30
N LEU A 54 -18.55 -10.79 7.12
CA LEU A 54 -17.79 -11.08 5.91
C LEU A 54 -16.27 -10.94 6.12
N LEU A 55 -15.84 -10.00 6.95
CA LEU A 55 -14.43 -9.78 7.32
C LEU A 55 -13.86 -10.87 8.23
N GLN A 56 -14.70 -11.46 9.11
CA GLN A 56 -14.28 -12.49 10.06
C GLN A 56 -14.09 -13.86 9.41
N SER A 57 -14.76 -14.09 8.28
CA SER A 57 -14.61 -15.32 7.49
C SER A 57 -13.42 -15.28 6.52
N MET A 58 -12.74 -14.13 6.38
CA MET A 58 -11.60 -13.99 5.49
C MET A 58 -10.33 -14.55 6.13
N PRO A 59 -9.47 -15.25 5.37
CA PRO A 59 -8.13 -15.61 5.80
C PRO A 59 -7.33 -14.35 6.17
N LEU A 60 -6.46 -14.46 7.20
CA LEU A 60 -5.58 -13.37 7.64
C LEU A 60 -4.80 -12.74 6.48
N GLU A 61 -4.25 -13.58 5.59
CA GLU A 61 -3.53 -13.13 4.39
C GLU A 61 -4.35 -12.21 3.47
N SER A 62 -5.67 -12.41 3.40
CA SER A 62 -6.54 -11.56 2.59
C SER A 62 -6.77 -10.21 3.25
N LEU A 63 -6.91 -10.16 4.58
CA LEU A 63 -7.04 -8.92 5.34
C LEU A 63 -5.76 -8.09 5.26
N GLU A 64 -4.60 -8.72 5.42
CA GLU A 64 -3.30 -8.07 5.25
C GLU A 64 -3.14 -7.51 3.84
N ARG A 65 -3.41 -8.31 2.82
CA ARG A 65 -3.31 -7.90 1.42
C ARG A 65 -4.20 -6.70 1.08
N PHE A 66 -5.42 -6.66 1.62
CA PHE A 66 -6.32 -5.51 1.43
C PHE A 66 -5.79 -4.27 2.15
N GLY A 67 -5.30 -4.42 3.37
CA GLY A 67 -4.66 -3.35 4.12
C GLY A 67 -3.43 -2.81 3.41
N ASP A 68 -2.55 -3.69 2.95
CA ASP A 68 -1.35 -3.31 2.20
C ASP A 68 -1.69 -2.59 0.90
N ALA A 69 -2.68 -3.08 0.15
CA ALA A 69 -3.12 -2.42 -1.07
C ALA A 69 -3.65 -1.01 -0.82
N LEU A 70 -4.35 -0.79 0.30
CA LEU A 70 -4.95 0.50 0.63
C LEU A 70 -3.95 1.48 1.25
N PHE A 71 -3.09 1.04 2.15
CA PHE A 71 -2.27 1.94 2.97
C PHE A 71 -0.81 1.98 2.56
N VAL A 72 -0.20 0.85 2.22
CA VAL A 72 1.24 0.78 1.94
C VAL A 72 1.58 1.48 0.63
N ALA A 73 0.79 1.27 -0.43
CA ALA A 73 0.98 1.96 -1.70
C ALA A 73 0.82 3.48 -1.55
N GLY A 74 -0.23 3.91 -0.81
CA GLY A 74 -0.46 5.32 -0.51
C GLY A 74 0.65 5.97 0.30
N ALA A 75 1.16 5.26 1.32
CA ALA A 75 2.27 5.73 2.13
C ALA A 75 3.55 5.88 1.32
N LEU A 76 3.90 4.91 0.48
CA LEU A 76 5.06 4.97 -0.39
C LEU A 76 5.03 6.21 -1.29
N ILE A 77 3.91 6.43 -1.98
CA ILE A 77 3.74 7.55 -2.91
C ILE A 77 3.65 8.87 -2.14
N GLY A 78 2.83 8.93 -1.09
CA GLY A 78 2.58 10.15 -0.32
C GLY A 78 3.81 10.65 0.42
N VAL A 79 4.53 9.77 1.11
CA VAL A 79 5.78 10.13 1.83
C VAL A 79 6.87 10.53 0.83
N GLY A 80 7.02 9.79 -0.27
CA GLY A 80 8.00 10.13 -1.29
C GLY A 80 7.71 11.49 -1.94
N ALA A 81 6.46 11.79 -2.25
CA ALA A 81 6.04 13.09 -2.76
C ALA A 81 6.29 14.21 -1.74
N PHE A 82 6.01 13.96 -0.45
CA PHE A 82 6.25 14.94 0.63
C PHE A 82 7.73 15.28 0.80
N ILE A 83 8.62 14.30 0.70
CA ILE A 83 10.07 14.51 0.83
C ILE A 83 10.64 15.27 -0.37
N ALA A 84 10.06 15.15 -1.56
CA ALA A 84 10.52 15.83 -2.76
C ALA A 84 10.61 17.36 -2.52
N PRO A 85 11.68 18.02 -2.98
CA PRO A 85 11.85 19.47 -2.75
C PRO A 85 10.94 20.33 -3.64
N CYS A 86 10.46 19.79 -4.74
CA CYS A 86 9.55 20.41 -5.72
C CYS A 86 8.94 19.32 -6.60
N PHE A 87 7.95 19.69 -7.42
CA PHE A 87 7.27 18.76 -8.33
C PHE A 87 6.67 17.53 -7.62
N HIS A 88 6.00 17.76 -6.50
CA HIS A 88 5.45 16.69 -5.65
C HIS A 88 4.53 15.75 -6.43
N PHE A 89 3.66 16.29 -7.27
CA PHE A 89 2.75 15.49 -8.11
C PHE A 89 3.50 14.65 -9.15
N ALA A 90 4.49 15.23 -9.85
CA ALA A 90 5.30 14.49 -10.80
C ALA A 90 6.11 13.38 -10.12
N THR A 91 6.65 13.65 -8.94
CA THR A 91 7.34 12.64 -8.11
C THR A 91 6.38 11.49 -7.73
N GLY A 92 5.15 11.82 -7.34
CA GLY A 92 4.12 10.81 -7.05
C GLY A 92 3.81 9.94 -8.26
N ILE A 93 3.70 10.51 -9.47
CA ILE A 93 3.51 9.74 -10.71
C ILE A 93 4.69 8.79 -10.96
N VAL A 94 5.93 9.28 -10.86
CA VAL A 94 7.13 8.46 -11.06
C VAL A 94 7.17 7.29 -10.08
N LEU A 95 6.91 7.54 -8.78
CA LEU A 95 6.85 6.49 -7.77
C LEU A 95 5.73 5.47 -8.05
N THR A 96 4.59 5.93 -8.53
CA THR A 96 3.49 5.03 -8.97
C THR A 96 3.93 4.13 -10.12
N LEU A 97 4.58 4.68 -11.14
CA LEU A 97 5.07 3.91 -12.29
C LEU A 97 6.15 2.90 -11.87
N LEU A 98 7.07 3.28 -10.99
CA LEU A 98 8.07 2.37 -10.43
C LEU A 98 7.41 1.23 -9.63
N LEU A 99 6.41 1.54 -8.82
CA LEU A 99 5.68 0.54 -8.05
C LEU A 99 4.93 -0.44 -8.98
N VAL A 100 4.21 0.06 -9.98
CA VAL A 100 3.53 -0.78 -10.99
C VAL A 100 4.53 -1.66 -11.73
N GLY A 101 5.65 -1.09 -12.18
CA GLY A 101 6.71 -1.84 -12.85
C GLY A 101 7.29 -2.95 -11.98
N PHE A 102 7.57 -2.66 -10.71
CA PHE A 102 8.07 -3.63 -9.75
C PHE A 102 7.07 -4.75 -9.48
N LEU A 103 5.79 -4.41 -9.25
CA LEU A 103 4.73 -5.40 -9.01
C LEU A 103 4.50 -6.28 -10.25
N SER A 104 4.53 -5.69 -11.45
CA SER A 104 4.39 -6.44 -12.69
C SER A 104 5.57 -7.41 -12.88
N TRP A 105 6.79 -6.95 -12.62
CA TRP A 105 7.98 -7.80 -12.68
C TRP A 105 7.92 -8.92 -11.63
N ALA A 106 7.54 -8.62 -10.40
CA ALA A 106 7.42 -9.60 -9.33
C ALA A 106 6.36 -10.66 -9.67
N PHE A 107 5.22 -10.25 -10.24
CA PHE A 107 4.16 -11.15 -10.68
C PHE A 107 4.65 -12.11 -11.78
N VAL A 108 5.30 -11.58 -12.83
CA VAL A 108 5.87 -12.40 -13.92
C VAL A 108 6.91 -13.38 -13.38
N SER A 109 7.80 -12.89 -12.49
CA SER A 109 8.84 -13.73 -11.88
C SER A 109 8.25 -14.86 -11.03
N ALA A 110 7.25 -14.56 -10.20
CA ALA A 110 6.59 -15.58 -9.38
C ALA A 110 5.84 -16.61 -10.24
N SER A 111 5.17 -16.18 -11.31
CA SER A 111 4.51 -17.07 -12.25
C SER A 111 5.49 -17.99 -12.97
N SER A 112 6.68 -17.48 -13.34
CA SER A 112 7.73 -18.28 -13.98
C SER A 112 8.34 -19.34 -13.05
N MET A 113 8.28 -19.13 -11.74
CA MET A 113 8.72 -20.09 -10.72
C MET A 113 7.66 -21.14 -10.38
N GLY A 114 6.53 -21.17 -11.09
CA GLY A 114 5.44 -22.12 -10.86
C GLY A 114 4.62 -21.85 -9.60
N MET A 115 4.79 -20.67 -8.98
CA MET A 115 3.92 -20.25 -7.89
C MET A 115 2.55 -19.89 -8.43
N HIS A 116 1.56 -20.70 -8.12
CA HIS A 116 0.17 -20.41 -8.49
C HIS A 116 -0.35 -19.28 -7.61
N ILE A 117 -0.24 -18.04 -8.09
CA ILE A 117 -0.86 -16.86 -7.48
C ILE A 117 -2.35 -16.85 -7.88
N VAL A 118 -3.05 -17.96 -7.65
CA VAL A 118 -4.48 -18.05 -7.99
C VAL A 118 -5.29 -17.61 -6.78
N ASP A 119 -5.49 -16.30 -6.70
CA ASP A 119 -6.56 -15.76 -5.85
C ASP A 119 -7.92 -15.88 -6.56
N SER A 120 -8.99 -15.90 -5.76
CA SER A 120 -10.32 -15.79 -6.36
C SER A 120 -10.43 -14.48 -7.16
N PRO A 121 -11.07 -14.47 -8.33
CA PRO A 121 -11.23 -13.25 -9.14
C PRO A 121 -11.82 -12.08 -8.35
N PHE A 122 -12.70 -12.38 -7.40
CA PHE A 122 -13.29 -11.39 -6.50
C PHE A 122 -12.26 -10.67 -5.63
N ARG A 123 -11.31 -11.40 -5.03
CA ARG A 123 -10.25 -10.80 -4.21
C ARG A 123 -9.30 -9.96 -5.04
N MET A 124 -8.99 -10.40 -6.25
CA MET A 124 -8.15 -9.63 -7.17
C MET A 124 -8.79 -8.28 -7.53
N VAL A 125 -10.09 -8.29 -7.82
CA VAL A 125 -10.84 -7.06 -8.13
C VAL A 125 -10.86 -6.10 -6.94
N ILE A 126 -11.17 -6.60 -5.74
CA ILE A 126 -11.15 -5.75 -4.52
C ILE A 126 -9.76 -5.17 -4.28
N THR A 127 -8.71 -5.98 -4.34
CA THR A 127 -7.33 -5.52 -4.17
C THR A 127 -6.98 -4.43 -5.19
N ALA A 128 -7.35 -4.61 -6.45
CA ALA A 128 -7.13 -3.60 -7.49
C ALA A 128 -7.87 -2.29 -7.23
N ILE A 129 -9.13 -2.37 -6.78
CA ILE A 129 -9.91 -1.18 -6.42
C ILE A 129 -9.27 -0.44 -5.24
N LEU A 130 -8.90 -1.14 -4.18
CA LEU A 130 -8.25 -0.55 -3.01
C LEU A 130 -6.92 0.10 -3.38
N TRP A 131 -6.14 -0.54 -4.23
CA TRP A 131 -4.90 0.00 -4.74
C TRP A 131 -5.11 1.29 -5.55
N LEU A 132 -6.11 1.31 -6.44
CA LEU A 132 -6.46 2.51 -7.22
C LEU A 132 -6.91 3.66 -6.31
N VAL A 133 -7.72 3.39 -5.29
CA VAL A 133 -8.15 4.40 -4.30
C VAL A 133 -6.94 4.96 -3.55
N SER A 134 -6.03 4.09 -3.12
CA SER A 134 -4.80 4.47 -2.42
C SER A 134 -3.92 5.40 -3.26
N VAL A 135 -3.64 5.00 -4.51
CA VAL A 135 -2.84 5.78 -5.47
C VAL A 135 -3.51 7.12 -5.77
N ALA A 136 -4.82 7.13 -6.07
CA ALA A 136 -5.56 8.35 -6.36
C ALA A 136 -5.53 9.34 -5.18
N SER A 137 -5.69 8.83 -3.95
CA SER A 137 -5.61 9.64 -2.72
C SER A 137 -4.23 10.25 -2.53
N ALA A 138 -3.16 9.45 -2.70
CA ALA A 138 -1.79 9.91 -2.58
C ALA A 138 -1.42 10.95 -3.67
N LEU A 139 -1.85 10.74 -4.90
CA LEU A 139 -1.63 11.71 -5.99
C LEU A 139 -2.43 12.99 -5.78
N SER A 140 -3.64 12.91 -5.25
CA SER A 140 -4.44 14.08 -4.87
C SER A 140 -3.76 14.90 -3.77
N TYR A 141 -3.19 14.23 -2.76
CA TYR A 141 -2.38 14.85 -1.72
C TYR A 141 -1.14 15.54 -2.31
N ALA A 142 -0.37 14.85 -3.14
CA ALA A 142 0.82 15.39 -3.79
C ALA A 142 0.49 16.62 -4.65
N ARG A 143 -0.66 16.63 -5.36
CA ARG A 143 -1.14 17.79 -6.10
C ARG A 143 -1.53 18.95 -5.20
N GLY A 144 -2.03 18.66 -3.99
CA GLY A 144 -2.29 19.67 -2.97
C GLY A 144 -1.03 20.38 -2.51
N LEU A 145 0.07 19.65 -2.34
CA LEU A 145 1.38 20.21 -1.96
C LEU A 145 1.91 21.19 -3.02
N ASP A 146 1.75 20.88 -4.32
CA ASP A 146 2.19 21.76 -5.40
C ASP A 146 1.38 23.06 -5.49
N LYS A 147 0.13 23.08 -4.99
CA LYS A 147 -0.72 24.28 -4.98
C LYS A 147 -0.46 25.19 -3.79
N GLY A 148 0.12 24.66 -2.71
CA GLY A 148 0.41 25.39 -1.47
C GLY A 148 1.85 25.94 -1.40
N ALA A 149 2.68 25.57 -2.37
CA ALA A 149 4.08 26.06 -2.48
C ALA A 149 4.17 27.24 -3.45
#